data_4e51fbc4b261520988cdddce7350dfd3
#
_entry.id   4e51fbc4b261520988cdddce7350dfd3
#
_cell.length_a   1.000
_cell.length_b   1.000
_cell.length_c   1.000
_cell.angle_alpha   90.00
_cell.angle_beta   90.00
_cell.angle_gamma   90.00
#
_symmetry.space_group_name_H-M   'P 1'
#
loop_
_entity.id
_entity.type
_entity.pdbx_description
1 polymer ?
#
loop_
_entity_poly.entity_id
_entity_poly.type
_entity_poly.pdbx_seq_one_letter_code
_entity_poly.pdbx_strand_id
1 'polypeptide(L)'
;MNFISRLFKPRESHKVRILDGQTVKTLLADSFKGSLTPNYRHIGQKDRMAVCRMSAIEEAASKSYMPWKKDVWECEDQARALLHECQKRAANEGCSWACGMLRGDNLAIHDTEGSLHVWLWAIVEKPGENRFQEASVMCYDATARKWTDLADIGQIDYTIT
;
A
#
# COMPACT_ATOMS: atom_id res chain seq x y z
N MET A 1 23.90 -4.79 44.20
CA MET A 1 24.05 -5.07 42.74
C MET A 1 22.69 -4.88 42.08
N ASN A 2 22.54 -3.81 41.29
CA ASN A 2 21.25 -3.39 40.72
C ASN A 2 20.98 -4.08 39.40
N PHE A 3 19.99 -4.96 39.39
CA PHE A 3 19.57 -5.75 38.21
C PHE A 3 18.43 -5.09 37.36
N ILE A 4 18.10 -3.81 37.61
CA ILE A 4 16.91 -3.17 37.01
C ILE A 4 17.22 -2.23 35.82
N SER A 5 18.47 -2.03 35.44
CA SER A 5 18.84 -1.03 34.39
C SER A 5 18.84 -1.54 32.97
N ARG A 6 18.30 -2.73 32.63
CA ARG A 6 18.32 -3.31 31.27
C ARG A 6 16.99 -3.31 30.51
N LEU A 7 15.92 -2.71 31.05
CA LEU A 7 14.57 -2.90 30.49
C LEU A 7 13.99 -1.71 29.71
N PHE A 8 14.71 -0.60 29.59
CA PHE A 8 14.25 0.52 28.77
C PHE A 8 15.37 1.03 27.86
N LYS A 9 15.70 0.29 26.79
CA LYS A 9 16.21 0.95 25.61
C LYS A 9 15.04 1.76 25.04
N PRO A 10 15.14 3.12 24.91
CA PRO A 10 14.14 3.86 24.20
C PRO A 10 14.06 3.24 22.79
N ARG A 11 12.87 2.80 22.38
CA ARG A 11 12.61 2.49 20.97
C ARG A 11 13.03 3.73 20.21
N GLU A 12 14.06 3.63 19.38
CA GLU A 12 14.36 4.67 18.41
C GLU A 12 13.05 4.97 17.68
N SER A 13 12.52 6.16 17.91
CA SER A 13 11.35 6.63 17.21
C SER A 13 11.79 6.81 15.76
N HIS A 14 11.57 5.80 14.92
CA HIS A 14 11.70 5.96 13.48
C HIS A 14 10.83 7.14 13.11
N LYS A 15 11.46 8.25 12.72
CA LYS A 15 10.74 9.42 12.23
C LYS A 15 9.96 8.99 11.01
N VAL A 16 8.64 8.85 11.17
CA VAL A 16 7.74 8.52 10.06
C VAL A 16 7.84 9.64 9.04
N ARG A 17 8.20 9.31 7.81
CA ARG A 17 8.25 10.27 6.70
C ARG A 17 6.83 10.63 6.29
N ILE A 18 6.55 11.92 6.25
CA ILE A 18 5.25 12.47 5.85
C ILE A 18 5.37 13.06 4.45
N LEU A 19 4.43 12.74 3.59
CA LEU A 19 4.28 13.25 2.23
C LEU A 19 2.97 14.05 2.14
N ASP A 20 2.94 15.07 1.30
CA ASP A 20 1.70 15.70 0.87
C ASP A 20 1.06 14.93 -0.29
N GLY A 21 -0.24 15.17 -0.52
CA GLY A 21 -0.99 14.46 -1.54
C GLY A 21 -0.48 14.70 -2.96
N GLN A 22 0.15 15.86 -3.24
CA GLN A 22 0.72 16.14 -4.56
C GLN A 22 1.97 15.31 -4.81
N THR A 23 2.83 15.15 -3.82
CA THR A 23 4.00 14.26 -3.87
C THR A 23 3.55 12.81 -4.10
N VAL A 24 2.51 12.35 -3.39
CA VAL A 24 1.93 11.01 -3.59
C VAL A 24 1.43 10.81 -5.02
N LYS A 25 0.71 11.79 -5.59
CA LYS A 25 0.27 11.74 -6.99
C LYS A 25 1.43 11.64 -7.96
N THR A 26 2.48 12.42 -7.77
CA THR A 26 3.66 12.40 -8.64
C THR A 26 4.33 11.03 -8.60
N LEU A 27 4.53 10.46 -7.41
CA LEU A 27 5.12 9.13 -7.25
C LEU A 27 4.28 8.04 -7.94
N LEU A 28 2.95 8.11 -7.82
CA LEU A 28 2.05 7.18 -8.52
C LEU A 28 2.15 7.33 -10.04
N ALA A 29 2.11 8.58 -10.54
CA ALA A 29 2.19 8.86 -11.98
C ALA A 29 3.52 8.39 -12.58
N ASP A 30 4.64 8.64 -11.88
CA ASP A 30 5.97 8.21 -12.33
C ASP A 30 6.12 6.69 -12.32
N SER A 31 5.51 6.02 -11.34
CA SER A 31 5.58 4.56 -11.20
C SER A 31 4.75 3.83 -12.26
N PHE A 32 3.62 4.41 -12.67
CA PHE A 32 2.69 3.79 -13.62
C PHE A 32 2.67 4.48 -15.00
N LYS A 33 3.72 5.11 -15.41
CA LYS A 33 3.98 5.85 -16.66
C LYS A 33 2.94 5.62 -17.80
N GLY A 34 1.93 6.48 -17.86
CA GLY A 34 0.92 6.46 -18.92
C GLY A 34 -0.20 5.44 -18.75
N SER A 35 -0.15 4.58 -17.74
CA SER A 35 -1.20 3.58 -17.43
C SER A 35 -2.31 4.11 -16.55
N LEU A 36 -2.14 5.31 -15.95
CA LEU A 36 -3.11 5.89 -15.04
C LEU A 36 -4.10 6.81 -15.78
N THR A 37 -5.37 6.47 -15.65
CA THR A 37 -6.43 7.44 -15.97
C THR A 37 -6.50 8.53 -14.90
N PRO A 38 -6.85 9.79 -15.22
CA PRO A 38 -6.74 10.95 -14.34
C PRO A 38 -7.73 11.01 -13.15
N ASN A 39 -8.24 9.88 -12.67
CA ASN A 39 -9.19 9.82 -11.56
C ASN A 39 -8.52 9.87 -10.17
N TYR A 40 -7.62 10.83 -9.97
CA TYR A 40 -6.93 11.09 -8.68
C TYR A 40 -7.66 12.02 -7.72
N ARG A 41 -8.99 12.15 -7.81
CA ARG A 41 -9.71 13.27 -7.19
C ARG A 41 -9.51 13.40 -5.68
N HIS A 42 -9.23 12.33 -4.99
CA HIS A 42 -9.12 12.34 -3.51
C HIS A 42 -7.68 12.35 -2.97
N ILE A 43 -6.70 11.86 -3.74
CA ILE A 43 -5.31 11.77 -3.26
C ILE A 43 -4.71 13.16 -3.00
N GLY A 44 -4.94 14.13 -3.88
CA GLY A 44 -4.37 15.48 -3.77
C GLY A 44 -5.02 16.37 -2.73
N GLN A 45 -6.04 15.90 -2.03
CA GLN A 45 -6.74 16.65 -0.98
C GLN A 45 -6.16 16.35 0.41
N LYS A 46 -5.28 15.35 0.55
CA LYS A 46 -4.68 15.00 1.83
C LYS A 46 -3.33 15.70 1.98
N ASP A 47 -3.21 16.58 2.97
CA ASP A 47 -2.01 17.36 3.21
C ASP A 47 -0.88 16.55 3.89
N ARG A 48 -1.20 15.43 4.52
CA ARG A 48 -0.25 14.65 5.30
C ARG A 48 -0.53 13.16 5.20
N MET A 49 0.34 12.43 4.52
CA MET A 49 0.27 10.97 4.38
C MET A 49 1.60 10.35 4.81
N ALA A 50 1.54 9.42 5.74
CA ALA A 50 2.71 8.72 6.25
C ALA A 50 3.16 7.63 5.29
N VAL A 51 4.45 7.56 5.00
CA VAL A 51 5.07 6.44 4.27
C VAL A 51 4.88 5.17 5.07
N CYS A 52 4.46 4.09 4.41
CA CYS A 52 4.12 2.83 5.03
C CYS A 52 5.37 1.95 5.26
N ARG A 53 5.31 1.08 6.25
CA ARG A 53 6.25 -0.04 6.37
C ARG A 53 5.66 -1.26 5.69
N MET A 54 6.45 -1.97 4.87
CA MET A 54 6.00 -3.20 4.20
C MET A 54 5.43 -4.21 5.20
N SER A 55 6.13 -4.45 6.30
CA SER A 55 5.67 -5.37 7.36
C SER A 55 4.32 -4.97 7.97
N ALA A 56 4.02 -3.67 8.08
CA ALA A 56 2.74 -3.20 8.61
C ALA A 56 1.58 -3.48 7.64
N ILE A 57 1.83 -3.39 6.31
CA ILE A 57 0.85 -3.80 5.29
C ILE A 57 0.64 -5.33 5.34
N GLU A 58 1.70 -6.12 5.43
CA GLU A 58 1.63 -7.59 5.53
C GLU A 58 0.88 -8.06 6.78
N GLU A 59 1.11 -7.41 7.92
CA GLU A 59 0.36 -7.67 9.14
C GLU A 59 -1.12 -7.29 9.01
N ALA A 60 -1.43 -6.15 8.36
CA ALA A 60 -2.79 -5.75 8.07
C ALA A 60 -3.47 -6.76 7.15
N ALA A 61 -2.78 -7.22 6.11
CA ALA A 61 -3.27 -8.24 5.19
C ALA A 61 -3.56 -9.57 5.90
N SER A 62 -2.70 -9.97 6.83
CA SER A 62 -2.92 -11.19 7.61
C SER A 62 -4.16 -11.12 8.50
N LYS A 63 -4.49 -9.93 9.01
CA LYS A 63 -5.69 -9.71 9.84
C LYS A 63 -6.98 -9.61 9.03
N SER A 64 -6.92 -8.99 7.86
CA SER A 64 -8.09 -8.76 7.01
C SER A 64 -8.40 -9.91 6.06
N TYR A 65 -7.49 -10.87 5.95
CA TYR A 65 -7.61 -11.97 4.99
C TYR A 65 -8.83 -12.85 5.25
N MET A 66 -9.60 -13.07 4.19
CA MET A 66 -10.62 -14.12 4.11
C MET A 66 -10.38 -14.95 2.86
N PRO A 67 -10.64 -16.28 2.89
CA PRO A 67 -10.48 -17.11 1.71
C PRO A 67 -11.32 -16.60 0.54
N TRP A 68 -10.72 -16.58 -0.65
CA TRP A 68 -11.41 -16.18 -1.87
C TRP A 68 -12.63 -17.08 -2.13
N LYS A 69 -13.74 -16.48 -2.51
CA LYS A 69 -14.97 -17.18 -2.85
C LYS A 69 -15.67 -16.44 -3.97
N LYS A 70 -15.80 -17.09 -5.12
CA LYS A 70 -16.44 -16.51 -6.32
C LYS A 70 -17.82 -15.93 -5.99
N ASP A 71 -18.12 -14.77 -6.53
CA ASP A 71 -19.36 -14.01 -6.38
C ASP A 71 -19.73 -13.64 -4.92
N VAL A 72 -18.83 -13.86 -3.96
CA VAL A 72 -19.07 -13.58 -2.52
C VAL A 72 -17.92 -12.82 -1.89
N TRP A 73 -16.67 -13.18 -2.19
CA TRP A 73 -15.48 -12.56 -1.63
C TRP A 73 -14.34 -12.59 -2.66
N GLU A 74 -14.28 -11.55 -3.48
CA GLU A 74 -13.38 -11.45 -4.62
C GLU A 74 -12.18 -10.53 -4.35
N CYS A 75 -11.34 -10.29 -5.35
CA CYS A 75 -10.12 -9.49 -5.20
C CYS A 75 -10.41 -8.05 -4.75
N GLU A 76 -11.52 -7.46 -5.19
CA GLU A 76 -11.94 -6.12 -4.76
C GLU A 76 -12.31 -6.09 -3.28
N ASP A 77 -13.05 -7.09 -2.79
CA ASP A 77 -13.43 -7.18 -1.38
C ASP A 77 -12.21 -7.41 -0.49
N GLN A 78 -11.27 -8.24 -0.93
CA GLN A 78 -9.99 -8.46 -0.25
C GLN A 78 -9.18 -7.16 -0.14
N ALA A 79 -9.02 -6.44 -1.25
CA ALA A 79 -8.28 -5.18 -1.27
C ALA A 79 -8.98 -4.11 -0.42
N ARG A 80 -10.31 -4.04 -0.44
CA ARG A 80 -11.11 -3.11 0.38
C ARG A 80 -10.97 -3.42 1.86
N ALA A 81 -11.04 -4.69 2.26
CA ALA A 81 -10.85 -5.11 3.65
C ALA A 81 -9.44 -4.78 4.14
N LEU A 82 -8.42 -5.01 3.31
CA LEU A 82 -7.04 -4.64 3.61
C LEU A 82 -6.88 -3.12 3.77
N LEU A 83 -7.42 -2.32 2.84
CA LEU A 83 -7.38 -0.86 2.94
C LEU A 83 -8.04 -0.37 4.23
N HIS A 84 -9.20 -0.92 4.58
CA HIS A 84 -9.87 -0.57 5.83
C HIS A 84 -9.02 -0.87 7.08
N GLU A 85 -8.36 -2.03 7.13
CA GLU A 85 -7.47 -2.38 8.23
C GLU A 85 -6.24 -1.45 8.28
N CYS A 86 -5.67 -1.06 7.12
CA CYS A 86 -4.61 -0.07 7.04
C CYS A 86 -5.06 1.30 7.57
N GLN A 87 -6.23 1.78 7.16
CA GLN A 87 -6.79 3.05 7.62
C GLN A 87 -7.05 3.06 9.13
N LYS A 88 -7.58 1.97 9.67
CA LYS A 88 -7.80 1.79 11.11
C LYS A 88 -6.49 1.85 11.90
N ARG A 89 -5.44 1.18 11.42
CA ARG A 89 -4.11 1.22 12.05
C ARG A 89 -3.52 2.62 11.99
N ALA A 90 -3.56 3.27 10.82
CA ALA A 90 -3.08 4.64 10.64
C ALA A 90 -3.79 5.61 11.60
N ALA A 91 -5.11 5.50 11.76
CA ALA A 91 -5.87 6.31 12.69
C ALA A 91 -5.42 6.09 14.14
N ASN A 92 -5.13 4.85 14.54
CA ASN A 92 -4.59 4.54 15.88
C ASN A 92 -3.18 5.12 16.09
N GLU A 93 -2.40 5.32 15.02
CA GLU A 93 -1.10 5.98 15.03
C GLU A 93 -1.21 7.52 14.92
N GLY A 94 -2.42 8.06 14.80
CA GLY A 94 -2.69 9.50 14.66
C GLY A 94 -2.28 10.06 13.30
N CYS A 95 -2.24 9.24 12.25
CA CYS A 95 -1.84 9.65 10.90
C CYS A 95 -2.77 9.05 9.83
N SER A 96 -2.51 9.38 8.56
CA SER A 96 -3.08 8.72 7.39
C SER A 96 -1.93 8.05 6.64
N TRP A 97 -2.03 6.75 6.35
CA TRP A 97 -1.01 6.08 5.55
C TRP A 97 -1.13 6.43 4.06
N ALA A 98 0.01 6.52 3.38
CA ALA A 98 0.06 6.73 1.93
C ALA A 98 -0.23 5.40 1.20
N CYS A 99 -1.49 4.99 1.23
CA CYS A 99 -1.99 3.78 0.58
C CYS A 99 -3.42 3.96 0.07
N GLY A 100 -3.82 3.09 -0.84
CA GLY A 100 -5.16 3.07 -1.41
C GLY A 100 -5.36 1.85 -2.30
N MET A 101 -6.42 1.84 -3.09
CA MET A 101 -6.68 0.75 -4.05
C MET A 101 -6.47 1.25 -5.48
N LEU A 102 -6.02 0.35 -6.33
CA LEU A 102 -6.05 0.52 -7.79
C LEU A 102 -6.63 -0.73 -8.44
N ARG A 103 -7.30 -0.55 -9.56
CA ARG A 103 -7.78 -1.62 -10.42
C ARG A 103 -7.17 -1.47 -11.81
N GLY A 104 -6.77 -2.57 -12.38
CA GLY A 104 -6.17 -2.60 -13.70
C GLY A 104 -6.00 -4.02 -14.22
N ASP A 105 -5.36 -4.14 -15.37
CA ASP A 105 -5.07 -5.43 -15.97
C ASP A 105 -3.94 -6.15 -15.23
N ASN A 106 -4.14 -7.42 -14.92
CA ASN A 106 -3.08 -8.27 -14.37
C ASN A 106 -2.39 -9.03 -15.52
N LEU A 107 -1.20 -8.57 -15.90
CA LEU A 107 -0.42 -9.14 -17.00
C LEU A 107 0.23 -10.48 -16.66
N ALA A 108 0.34 -10.82 -15.38
CA ALA A 108 0.88 -12.11 -14.96
C ALA A 108 -0.13 -13.26 -15.13
N ILE A 109 -1.42 -12.94 -15.30
CA ILE A 109 -2.48 -13.93 -15.57
C ILE A 109 -2.76 -13.92 -17.06
N HIS A 110 -2.28 -14.91 -17.79
CA HIS A 110 -2.48 -15.08 -19.24
C HIS A 110 -3.88 -15.58 -19.63
N ASP A 111 -4.85 -15.51 -18.75
CA ASP A 111 -6.20 -15.99 -19.05
C ASP A 111 -7.05 -14.89 -19.70
N THR A 112 -7.63 -15.20 -20.84
CA THR A 112 -8.29 -14.25 -21.77
C THR A 112 -9.65 -13.75 -21.29
N GLU A 113 -10.18 -14.26 -20.20
CA GLU A 113 -11.45 -13.85 -19.61
C GLU A 113 -11.25 -13.19 -18.24
N GLY A 114 -10.93 -11.92 -18.24
CA GLY A 114 -10.96 -11.11 -17.03
C GLY A 114 -9.61 -10.95 -16.35
N SER A 115 -8.68 -10.29 -17.03
CA SER A 115 -7.41 -9.86 -16.43
C SER A 115 -7.56 -8.75 -15.38
N LEU A 116 -8.77 -8.22 -15.19
CA LEU A 116 -9.01 -7.15 -14.19
C LEU A 116 -8.77 -7.66 -12.79
N HIS A 117 -7.91 -6.94 -12.08
CA HIS A 117 -7.54 -7.24 -10.70
C HIS A 117 -7.47 -5.98 -9.86
N VAL A 118 -7.57 -6.14 -8.55
CA VAL A 118 -7.49 -5.03 -7.59
C VAL A 118 -6.35 -5.27 -6.61
N TRP A 119 -5.49 -4.26 -6.49
CA TRP A 119 -4.36 -4.25 -5.53
C TRP A 119 -4.53 -3.13 -4.50
N LEU A 120 -3.89 -3.31 -3.36
CA LEU A 120 -3.53 -2.19 -2.51
C LEU A 120 -2.23 -1.57 -3.03
N TRP A 121 -2.23 -0.29 -3.45
CA TRP A 121 -0.99 0.44 -3.63
C TRP A 121 -0.55 1.06 -2.29
N ALA A 122 0.74 1.12 -2.06
CA ALA A 122 1.32 1.79 -0.91
C ALA A 122 2.64 2.46 -1.28
N ILE A 123 2.91 3.62 -0.67
CA ILE A 123 4.24 4.21 -0.71
C ILE A 123 5.00 3.67 0.48
N VAL A 124 6.09 2.96 0.22
CA VAL A 124 6.89 2.27 1.22
C VAL A 124 8.34 2.74 1.18
N GLU A 125 9.02 2.68 2.32
CA GLU A 125 10.47 2.81 2.36
C GLU A 125 11.10 1.48 1.96
N LYS A 126 11.89 1.49 0.89
CA LYS A 126 12.75 0.34 0.57
C LYS A 126 13.95 0.35 1.52
N PRO A 127 14.34 -0.79 2.10
CA PRO A 127 15.60 -0.90 2.78
C PRO A 127 16.72 -0.67 1.74
N GLY A 128 17.32 0.50 1.77
CA GLY A 128 18.41 0.87 0.86
C GLY A 128 19.77 0.65 1.51
N GLU A 129 20.79 0.36 0.70
CA GLU A 129 22.18 0.24 1.13
C GLU A 129 22.77 1.59 1.60
N ASN A 130 22.14 2.70 1.30
CA ASN A 130 22.54 4.04 1.71
C ASN A 130 21.47 4.64 2.66
N ARG A 131 21.94 5.50 3.58
CA ARG A 131 21.16 6.18 4.64
C ARG A 131 19.95 7.01 4.17
N PHE A 132 19.69 7.07 2.87
CA PHE A 132 18.51 7.68 2.26
C PHE A 132 17.61 6.57 1.75
N GLN A 133 16.64 6.20 2.56
CA GLN A 133 15.56 5.30 2.14
C GLN A 133 14.71 6.04 1.11
N GLU A 134 14.71 5.58 -0.12
CA GLU A 134 13.82 6.11 -1.14
C GLU A 134 12.41 5.58 -0.92
N ALA A 135 11.45 6.50 -0.83
CA ALA A 135 10.05 6.13 -0.85
C ALA A 135 9.66 5.69 -2.27
N SER A 136 9.08 4.52 -2.41
CA SER A 136 8.65 3.97 -3.70
C SER A 136 7.23 3.42 -3.63
N VAL A 137 6.53 3.47 -4.76
CA VAL A 137 5.21 2.83 -4.91
C VAL A 137 5.42 1.33 -5.03
N MET A 138 4.64 0.57 -4.27
CA MET A 138 4.53 -0.88 -4.38
C MET A 138 3.06 -1.29 -4.33
N CYS A 139 2.73 -2.41 -4.95
CA CYS A 139 1.38 -2.96 -4.97
C CYS A 139 1.34 -4.29 -4.25
N TYR A 140 0.35 -4.46 -3.39
CA TYR A 140 0.13 -5.69 -2.64
C TYR A 140 -1.15 -6.37 -3.12
N ASP A 141 -1.02 -7.61 -3.59
CA ASP A 141 -2.14 -8.47 -3.94
C ASP A 141 -2.69 -9.11 -2.65
N ALA A 142 -3.85 -8.63 -2.21
CA ALA A 142 -4.48 -9.12 -1.00
C ALA A 142 -4.99 -10.55 -1.15
N THR A 143 -5.35 -10.97 -2.36
CA THR A 143 -5.82 -12.33 -2.67
C THR A 143 -4.67 -13.33 -2.66
N ALA A 144 -3.58 -13.00 -3.36
CA ALA A 144 -2.38 -13.83 -3.41
C ALA A 144 -1.47 -13.65 -2.18
N ARG A 145 -1.72 -12.63 -1.35
CA ARG A 145 -0.96 -12.29 -0.14
C ARG A 145 0.52 -12.04 -0.43
N LYS A 146 0.81 -11.31 -1.49
CA LYS A 146 2.18 -11.01 -1.93
C LYS A 146 2.30 -9.63 -2.54
N TRP A 147 3.52 -9.11 -2.53
CA TRP A 147 3.86 -7.93 -3.32
C TRP A 147 3.93 -8.30 -4.80
N THR A 148 3.34 -7.45 -5.63
CA THR A 148 3.29 -7.61 -7.09
C THR A 148 4.33 -6.70 -7.72
N ASP A 149 5.04 -7.20 -8.73
CA ASP A 149 5.90 -6.36 -9.56
C ASP A 149 5.03 -5.38 -10.35
N LEU A 150 5.41 -4.11 -10.37
CA LEU A 150 4.68 -3.08 -11.12
C LEU A 150 4.67 -3.37 -12.63
N ALA A 151 5.65 -4.11 -13.15
CA ALA A 151 5.68 -4.56 -14.53
C ALA A 151 4.54 -5.53 -14.88
N ASP A 152 3.98 -6.22 -13.88
CA ASP A 152 2.84 -7.13 -14.06
C ASP A 152 1.48 -6.41 -14.04
N ILE A 153 1.47 -5.09 -13.81
CA ILE A 153 0.27 -4.26 -13.79
C ILE A 153 0.16 -3.52 -15.12
N GLY A 154 -0.89 -3.84 -15.87
CA GLY A 154 -1.18 -3.21 -17.16
C GLY A 154 -1.95 -1.89 -17.02
N GLN A 155 -2.92 -1.69 -17.92
CA GLN A 155 -3.72 -0.47 -17.92
C GLN A 155 -4.53 -0.35 -16.63
N ILE A 156 -4.41 0.78 -15.95
CA ILE A 156 -5.14 1.08 -14.70
C ILE A 156 -6.37 1.91 -15.07
N ASP A 157 -7.53 1.46 -14.65
CA ASP A 157 -8.80 2.13 -14.93
C ASP A 157 -9.32 2.98 -13.76
N TYR A 158 -8.93 2.70 -12.50
CA TYR A 158 -9.18 3.62 -11.40
C TYR A 158 -8.19 3.48 -10.23
N THR A 159 -8.04 4.57 -9.46
CA THR A 159 -7.23 4.64 -8.25
C THR A 159 -7.92 5.49 -7.19
N ILE A 160 -8.00 4.98 -5.96
CA ILE A 160 -8.57 5.68 -4.79
C ILE A 160 -7.65 5.57 -3.57
N THR A 161 -7.86 6.45 -2.58
CA THR A 161 -7.28 6.38 -1.22
C THR A 161 -8.35 6.13 -0.18
#